data_fd0d62bd90d98f4ea0521a34e0babf64
#
_entry.id   fd0d62bd90d98f4ea0521a34e0babf64
#
_cell.length_a   1.000
_cell.length_b   1.000
_cell.length_c   1.000
_cell.angle_alpha   90.00
_cell.angle_beta   90.00
_cell.angle_gamma   90.00
#
_symmetry.space_group_name_H-M   'P 1'
#
loop_
_entity.id
_entity.type
_entity.pdbx_description
1 polymer ?
#
loop_
_entity_poly.entity_id
_entity_poly.type
_entity_poly.pdbx_seq_one_letter_code
_entity_poly.pdbx_strand_id
1 'polypeptide(L)'
;MILYHKIMPSIIKYYVKLIDYISLKTGRATMYLVFVMMFILILSFVTRNIINIPLIWIIEMAQFVMTGYYLLGGGYSLLSDDHVRMDLIYSRFSERTKALLDTLTSVFLITYLVILLIGAYSSLQYTIQTNQRLFTAWAPYVWPIKTVMLFGILLMLL
;
A
#
# COMPACT_ATOMS: atom_id res chain seq x y z
N MET A 1 22.30 -5.83 8.75
CA MET A 1 21.31 -6.92 8.61
C MET A 1 21.80 -8.32 9.01
N ILE A 2 23.05 -8.72 8.74
CA ILE A 2 23.57 -10.10 9.01
C ILE A 2 23.80 -10.42 10.50
N LEU A 3 24.08 -9.44 11.37
CA LEU A 3 24.34 -9.65 12.79
C LEU A 3 23.10 -9.90 13.65
N TYR A 4 21.93 -9.38 13.25
CA TYR A 4 20.66 -9.59 13.97
C TYR A 4 20.15 -11.02 13.90
N HIS A 5 20.52 -11.77 12.86
CA HIS A 5 20.02 -13.12 12.60
C HIS A 5 20.55 -14.18 13.57
N LYS A 6 21.59 -13.88 14.36
CA LYS A 6 22.26 -14.85 15.26
C LYS A 6 21.68 -14.91 16.67
N ILE A 7 20.92 -13.90 17.10
CA ILE A 7 20.45 -13.72 18.49
C ILE A 7 18.94 -13.97 18.65
N MET A 8 18.17 -14.04 17.56
CA MET A 8 16.71 -14.20 17.64
C MET A 8 16.28 -15.65 17.88
N PRO A 9 15.27 -15.89 18.75
CA PRO A 9 14.64 -17.20 18.91
C PRO A 9 14.04 -17.69 17.58
N SER A 10 14.05 -19.01 17.38
CA SER A 10 13.63 -19.66 16.12
C SER A 10 12.20 -19.31 15.68
N ILE A 11 11.31 -19.04 16.63
CA ILE A 11 9.91 -18.66 16.37
C ILE A 11 9.84 -17.29 15.67
N ILE A 12 10.60 -16.31 16.16
CA ILE A 12 10.64 -14.96 15.59
C ILE A 12 11.21 -14.98 14.17
N LYS A 13 12.25 -15.81 13.94
CA LYS A 13 12.82 -15.98 12.59
C LYS A 13 11.81 -16.54 11.58
N TYR A 14 11.00 -17.50 12.01
CA TYR A 14 9.97 -18.08 11.14
C TYR A 14 8.88 -17.06 10.82
N TYR A 15 8.45 -16.29 11.82
CA TYR A 15 7.46 -15.22 11.66
C TYR A 15 7.93 -14.14 10.69
N VAL A 16 9.13 -13.60 10.90
CA VAL A 16 9.72 -12.59 10.00
C VAL A 16 9.83 -13.13 8.58
N LYS A 17 10.35 -14.35 8.40
CA LYS A 17 10.47 -14.96 7.08
C LYS A 17 9.13 -15.16 6.36
N LEU A 18 8.09 -15.45 7.11
CA LEU A 18 6.74 -15.60 6.55
C LEU A 18 6.18 -14.26 6.08
N ILE A 19 6.35 -13.21 6.89
CA ILE A 19 5.91 -11.85 6.53
C ILE A 19 6.69 -11.33 5.33
N ASP A 20 8.01 -11.48 5.33
CA ASP A 20 8.87 -11.10 4.21
C ASP A 20 8.43 -11.81 2.92
N TYR A 21 8.13 -13.10 3.00
CA TYR A 21 7.65 -13.88 1.86
C TYR A 21 6.31 -13.34 1.32
N ILE A 22 5.35 -13.05 2.21
CA ILE A 22 4.04 -12.51 1.83
C ILE A 22 4.23 -11.12 1.20
N SER A 23 5.02 -10.25 1.82
CA SER A 23 5.29 -8.90 1.35
C SER A 23 5.99 -8.88 0.00
N LEU A 24 7.01 -9.73 -0.19
CA LEU A 24 7.71 -9.90 -1.47
C LEU A 24 6.78 -10.43 -2.57
N LYS A 25 5.93 -11.40 -2.26
CA LYS A 25 4.99 -11.97 -3.22
C LYS A 25 3.91 -10.96 -3.61
N THR A 26 3.38 -10.23 -2.63
CA THR A 26 2.40 -9.17 -2.84
C THR A 26 3.02 -8.01 -3.63
N GLY A 27 4.23 -7.57 -3.27
CA GLY A 27 4.95 -6.52 -3.99
C GLY A 27 5.21 -6.88 -5.45
N ARG A 28 5.62 -8.13 -5.71
CA ARG A 28 5.81 -8.61 -7.09
C ARG A 28 4.50 -8.65 -7.89
N ALA A 29 3.41 -9.06 -7.27
CA ALA A 29 2.08 -9.00 -7.90
C ALA A 29 1.65 -7.55 -8.17
N THR A 30 1.95 -6.65 -7.23
CA THR A 30 1.63 -5.21 -7.34
C THR A 30 2.36 -4.54 -8.51
N MET A 31 3.58 -4.96 -8.84
CA MET A 31 4.30 -4.44 -10.01
C MET A 31 3.50 -4.63 -11.32
N TYR A 32 2.78 -5.73 -11.46
CA TYR A 32 1.95 -5.98 -12.64
C TYR A 32 0.70 -5.09 -12.70
N LEU A 33 0.23 -4.54 -11.57
CA LEU A 33 -0.89 -3.59 -11.56
C LEU A 33 -0.58 -2.30 -12.32
N VAL A 34 0.70 -1.91 -12.42
CA VAL A 34 1.12 -0.76 -13.25
C VAL A 34 0.77 -0.99 -14.71
N PHE A 35 1.05 -2.19 -15.23
CA PHE A 35 0.71 -2.53 -16.62
C PHE A 35 -0.80 -2.56 -16.85
N VAL A 36 -1.56 -3.08 -15.86
CA VAL A 36 -3.04 -3.05 -15.91
C VAL A 36 -3.54 -1.61 -15.92
N MET A 37 -2.98 -0.74 -15.10
CA MET A 37 -3.34 0.69 -15.07
C MET A 37 -3.01 1.37 -16.40
N MET A 38 -1.83 1.11 -16.96
CA MET A 38 -1.45 1.63 -18.28
C MET A 38 -2.43 1.19 -19.37
N PHE A 39 -2.79 -0.10 -19.38
CA PHE A 39 -3.76 -0.63 -20.33
C PHE A 39 -5.13 0.06 -20.22
N ILE A 40 -5.63 0.22 -18.98
CA ILE A 40 -6.90 0.91 -18.71
C ILE A 40 -6.85 2.37 -19.21
N LEU A 41 -5.74 3.08 -18.97
CA LEU A 41 -5.59 4.48 -19.39
C LEU A 41 -5.48 4.60 -20.92
N ILE A 42 -4.76 3.70 -21.58
CA ILE A 42 -4.67 3.66 -23.05
C ILE A 42 -6.05 3.37 -23.64
N LEU A 43 -6.77 2.40 -23.06
CA LEU A 43 -8.15 2.08 -23.49
C LEU A 43 -9.05 3.31 -23.33
N SER A 44 -8.94 4.05 -22.23
CA SER A 44 -9.66 5.30 -22.02
C SER A 44 -9.36 6.35 -23.08
N PHE A 45 -8.10 6.50 -23.43
CA PHE A 45 -7.68 7.45 -24.45
C PHE A 45 -8.25 7.09 -25.84
N VAL A 46 -8.14 5.82 -26.23
CA VAL A 46 -8.63 5.32 -27.52
C VAL A 46 -10.13 5.47 -27.63
N THR A 47 -10.89 5.02 -26.62
CA THR A 47 -12.35 5.07 -26.64
C THR A 47 -12.89 6.49 -26.65
N ARG A 48 -12.24 7.39 -25.93
CA ARG A 48 -12.68 8.79 -25.84
C ARG A 48 -12.32 9.60 -27.07
N ASN A 49 -11.11 9.43 -27.64
CA ASN A 49 -10.61 10.31 -28.71
C ASN A 49 -10.78 9.72 -30.12
N ILE A 50 -10.81 8.40 -30.26
CA ILE A 50 -10.90 7.73 -31.57
C ILE A 50 -12.31 7.28 -31.83
N ILE A 51 -12.95 6.62 -30.84
CA ILE A 51 -14.29 6.02 -31.00
C ILE A 51 -15.39 7.01 -30.61
N ASN A 52 -15.05 8.10 -29.88
CA ASN A 52 -15.96 9.11 -29.32
C ASN A 52 -17.04 8.50 -28.39
N ILE A 53 -16.76 7.35 -27.75
CA ILE A 53 -17.63 6.72 -26.76
C ILE A 53 -16.94 6.78 -25.39
N PRO A 54 -17.33 7.69 -24.47
CA PRO A 54 -16.76 7.75 -23.15
C PRO A 54 -17.26 6.58 -22.31
N LEU A 55 -16.35 5.67 -21.94
CA LEU A 55 -16.65 4.58 -21.01
C LEU A 55 -16.54 5.08 -19.57
N ILE A 56 -17.66 5.23 -18.90
CA ILE A 56 -17.79 5.86 -17.58
C ILE A 56 -17.02 5.08 -16.49
N TRP A 57 -17.02 3.74 -16.58
CA TRP A 57 -16.41 2.86 -15.59
C TRP A 57 -14.86 2.87 -15.59
N ILE A 58 -14.20 3.33 -16.65
CA ILE A 58 -12.74 3.29 -16.81
C ILE A 58 -12.04 4.13 -15.74
N ILE A 59 -12.56 5.33 -15.47
CA ILE A 59 -11.94 6.26 -14.49
C ILE A 59 -11.95 5.64 -13.09
N GLU A 60 -13.06 5.03 -12.70
CA GLU A 60 -13.22 4.41 -11.39
C GLU A 60 -12.35 3.17 -11.23
N MET A 61 -12.27 2.34 -12.28
CA MET A 61 -11.37 1.20 -12.31
C MET A 61 -9.91 1.62 -12.21
N ALA A 62 -9.50 2.69 -12.92
CA ALA A 62 -8.15 3.23 -12.79
C ALA A 62 -7.84 3.69 -11.35
N GLN A 63 -8.79 4.36 -10.70
CA GLN A 63 -8.65 4.77 -9.29
C GLN A 63 -8.55 3.58 -8.34
N PHE A 64 -9.32 2.52 -8.56
CA PHE A 64 -9.26 1.30 -7.75
C PHE A 64 -7.92 0.59 -7.90
N VAL A 65 -7.44 0.43 -9.14
CA VAL A 65 -6.13 -0.17 -9.41
C VAL A 65 -5.00 0.68 -8.81
N MET A 66 -5.08 2.01 -8.94
CA MET A 66 -4.12 2.94 -8.37
C MET A 66 -4.08 2.83 -6.84
N THR A 67 -5.22 2.79 -6.18
CA THR A 67 -5.32 2.62 -4.73
C THR A 67 -4.70 1.30 -4.29
N GLY A 68 -5.03 0.20 -4.98
CA GLY A 68 -4.43 -1.11 -4.74
C GLY A 68 -2.90 -1.10 -4.93
N TYR A 69 -2.42 -0.49 -6.00
CA TYR A 69 -1.00 -0.36 -6.29
C TYR A 69 -0.24 0.36 -5.16
N TYR A 70 -0.71 1.52 -4.73
CA TYR A 70 -0.03 2.29 -3.68
C TYR A 70 -0.06 1.61 -2.32
N LEU A 71 -1.19 1.04 -1.92
CA LEU A 71 -1.34 0.45 -0.60
C LEU A 71 -0.63 -0.90 -0.48
N LEU A 72 -0.73 -1.75 -1.50
CA LEU A 72 -0.03 -3.04 -1.49
C LEU A 72 1.47 -2.87 -1.76
N GLY A 73 1.85 -1.91 -2.61
CA GLY A 73 3.24 -1.56 -2.91
C GLY A 73 3.96 -0.93 -1.72
N GLY A 74 3.23 -0.20 -0.87
CA GLY A 74 3.79 0.43 0.33
C GLY A 74 4.43 -0.56 1.29
N GLY A 75 3.82 -1.73 1.51
CA GLY A 75 4.40 -2.79 2.33
C GLY A 75 5.73 -3.32 1.77
N TYR A 76 5.82 -3.48 0.45
CA TYR A 76 7.07 -3.87 -0.22
C TYR A 76 8.14 -2.78 -0.13
N SER A 77 7.76 -1.52 -0.31
CA SER A 77 8.68 -0.38 -0.23
C SER A 77 9.27 -0.21 1.17
N LEU A 78 8.50 -0.50 2.22
CA LEU A 78 9.00 -0.51 3.59
C LEU A 78 10.02 -1.64 3.82
N LEU A 79 9.77 -2.82 3.26
CA LEU A 79 10.66 -3.97 3.39
C LEU A 79 11.98 -3.77 2.63
N SER A 80 11.94 -3.10 1.47
CA SER A 80 13.11 -2.87 0.61
C SER A 80 14.00 -1.72 1.09
N ASP A 81 13.66 -1.02 2.18
CA ASP A 81 14.31 0.22 2.63
C ASP A 81 14.34 1.34 1.55
N ASP A 82 13.51 1.19 0.50
CA ASP A 82 13.38 2.15 -0.60
C ASP A 82 12.51 3.38 -0.24
N HIS A 83 12.15 3.53 1.03
CA HIS A 83 11.49 4.74 1.49
C HIS A 83 12.41 5.92 1.30
N VAL A 84 11.88 6.94 0.62
CA VAL A 84 12.60 8.19 0.36
C VAL A 84 13.07 8.79 1.69
N ARG A 85 14.31 8.47 2.06
CA ARG A 85 15.02 9.17 3.13
C ARG A 85 15.64 10.41 2.50
N MET A 86 15.58 11.54 3.18
CA MET A 86 16.30 12.74 2.75
C MET A 86 17.81 12.52 2.97
N ASP A 87 18.43 11.67 2.17
CA ASP A 87 19.81 11.22 2.33
C ASP A 87 20.81 12.38 2.34
N LEU A 88 20.51 13.48 1.65
CA LEU A 88 21.33 14.70 1.61
C LEU A 88 21.47 15.37 2.99
N ILE A 89 20.41 15.39 3.79
CA ILE A 89 20.44 15.97 5.14
C ILE A 89 20.86 14.93 6.14
N TYR A 90 20.38 13.70 6.00
CA TYR A 90 20.66 12.58 6.88
C TYR A 90 22.14 12.20 6.91
N SER A 91 22.85 12.28 5.78
CA SER A 91 24.28 11.99 5.69
C SER A 91 25.17 12.95 6.52
N ARG A 92 24.68 14.15 6.86
CA ARG A 92 25.41 15.14 7.67
C ARG A 92 25.28 14.94 9.18
N PHE A 93 24.36 14.11 9.65
CA PHE A 93 24.16 13.89 11.08
C PHE A 93 25.13 12.86 11.65
N SER A 94 25.44 13.01 12.96
CA SER A 94 26.19 12.01 13.71
C SER A 94 25.38 10.71 13.84
N GLU A 95 26.05 9.57 14.01
CA GLU A 95 25.42 8.24 14.14
C GLU A 95 24.37 8.19 15.28
N ARG A 96 24.62 8.92 16.39
CA ARG A 96 23.67 9.01 17.51
C ARG A 96 22.39 9.77 17.12
N THR A 97 22.55 10.86 16.38
CA THR A 97 21.41 11.68 15.90
C THR A 97 20.58 10.91 14.89
N LYS A 98 21.23 10.15 14.01
CA LYS A 98 20.56 9.26 13.05
C LYS A 98 19.69 8.23 13.77
N ALA A 99 20.27 7.52 14.74
CA ALA A 99 19.55 6.51 15.52
C ALA A 99 18.34 7.09 16.28
N LEU A 100 18.47 8.31 16.81
CA LEU A 100 17.38 8.98 17.50
C LEU A 100 16.27 9.40 16.53
N LEU A 101 16.63 9.95 15.37
CA LEU A 101 15.67 10.31 14.33
C LEU A 101 14.94 9.08 13.80
N ASP A 102 15.65 7.99 13.53
CA ASP A 102 15.05 6.73 13.05
C ASP A 102 14.06 6.16 14.07
N THR A 103 14.43 6.18 15.36
CA THR A 103 13.53 5.72 16.42
C THR A 103 12.28 6.60 16.52
N LEU A 104 12.46 7.92 16.48
CA LEU A 104 11.34 8.86 16.55
C LEU A 104 10.40 8.70 15.37
N THR A 105 10.95 8.63 14.17
CA THR A 105 10.17 8.44 12.92
C THR A 105 9.45 7.11 12.92
N SER A 106 10.07 6.03 13.39
CA SER A 106 9.43 4.72 13.49
C SER A 106 8.24 4.72 14.45
N VAL A 107 8.34 5.40 15.59
CA VAL A 107 7.22 5.53 16.55
C VAL A 107 6.05 6.29 15.91
N PHE A 108 6.32 7.40 15.24
CA PHE A 108 5.27 8.16 14.54
C PHE A 108 4.63 7.33 13.42
N LEU A 109 5.43 6.61 12.64
CA LEU A 109 4.94 5.76 11.55
C LEU A 109 4.03 4.65 12.07
N ILE A 110 4.45 3.95 13.12
CA ILE A 110 3.64 2.89 13.75
C ILE A 110 2.33 3.47 14.29
N THR A 111 2.40 4.59 15.01
CA THR A 111 1.20 5.26 15.55
C THR A 111 0.24 5.65 14.43
N TYR A 112 0.75 6.23 13.35
CA TYR A 112 -0.03 6.60 12.18
C TYR A 112 -0.69 5.37 11.53
N LEU A 113 0.04 4.28 11.33
CA LEU A 113 -0.50 3.05 10.74
C LEU A 113 -1.57 2.40 11.61
N VAL A 114 -1.40 2.42 12.95
CA VAL A 114 -2.41 1.89 13.88
C VAL A 114 -3.71 2.71 13.82
N ILE A 115 -3.62 4.03 13.83
CA ILE A 115 -4.80 4.91 13.69
C ILE A 115 -5.48 4.66 12.34
N LEU A 116 -4.70 4.56 11.26
CA LEU A 116 -5.20 4.26 9.92
C LEU A 116 -5.89 2.89 9.85
N LEU A 117 -5.33 1.87 10.51
CA LEU A 117 -5.90 0.53 10.56
C LEU A 117 -7.28 0.53 11.26
N ILE A 118 -7.39 1.22 12.40
CA ILE A 118 -8.65 1.36 13.13
C ILE A 118 -9.70 2.07 12.27
N GLY A 119 -9.31 3.16 11.61
CA GLY A 119 -10.18 3.92 10.71
C GLY A 119 -10.61 3.10 9.48
N ALA A 120 -9.69 2.36 8.87
CA ALA A 120 -9.96 1.49 7.74
C ALA A 120 -10.94 0.36 8.09
N TYR A 121 -10.75 -0.28 9.26
CA TYR A 121 -11.63 -1.31 9.76
C TYR A 121 -13.06 -0.79 10.01
N SER A 122 -13.19 0.32 10.74
CA SER A 122 -14.48 0.97 11.00
C SER A 122 -15.18 1.39 9.70
N SER A 123 -14.42 1.97 8.76
CA SER A 123 -14.93 2.36 7.46
C SER A 123 -15.40 1.19 6.60
N LEU A 124 -14.66 0.06 6.64
CA LEU A 124 -15.05 -1.16 5.94
C LEU A 124 -16.34 -1.74 6.52
N GLN A 125 -16.44 -1.85 7.85
CA GLN A 125 -17.62 -2.38 8.54
C GLN A 125 -18.86 -1.55 8.19
N TYR A 126 -18.76 -0.23 8.26
CA TYR A 126 -19.85 0.68 7.86
C TYR A 126 -20.26 0.48 6.40
N THR A 127 -19.29 0.35 5.50
CA THR A 127 -19.55 0.17 4.06
C THR A 127 -20.26 -1.14 3.75
N ILE A 128 -19.92 -2.22 4.45
CA ILE A 128 -20.58 -3.52 4.30
C ILE A 128 -22.03 -3.46 4.81
N GLN A 129 -22.24 -2.85 5.98
CA GLN A 129 -23.57 -2.73 6.59
C GLN A 129 -24.54 -1.89 5.75
N THR A 130 -24.02 -0.79 5.15
CA THR A 130 -24.84 0.14 4.35
C THR A 130 -24.90 -0.21 2.87
N ASN A 131 -24.20 -1.27 2.41
CA ASN A 131 -24.05 -1.60 0.98
C ASN A 131 -23.67 -0.38 0.14
N GLN A 132 -22.71 0.41 0.65
CA GLN A 132 -22.34 1.70 0.09
C GLN A 132 -21.82 1.54 -1.36
N ARG A 133 -22.38 2.37 -2.26
CA ARG A 133 -21.95 2.50 -3.65
C ARG A 133 -21.39 3.89 -3.90
N LEU A 134 -20.51 4.01 -4.89
CA LEU A 134 -20.06 5.33 -5.33
C LEU A 134 -21.23 6.12 -5.94
N PHE A 135 -21.24 7.44 -5.72
CA PHE A 135 -22.25 8.34 -6.32
C PHE A 135 -21.86 8.73 -7.76
N THR A 136 -21.63 7.73 -8.59
CA THR A 136 -21.23 7.89 -9.99
C THR A 136 -22.21 7.13 -10.88
N ALA A 137 -22.18 7.39 -12.18
CA ALA A 137 -23.11 6.75 -13.12
C ALA A 137 -22.95 5.22 -13.20
N TRP A 138 -21.76 4.68 -12.89
CA TRP A 138 -21.52 3.24 -12.79
C TRP A 138 -21.86 2.65 -11.42
N ALA A 139 -21.80 3.49 -10.36
CA ALA A 139 -22.16 3.13 -8.98
C ALA A 139 -21.56 1.80 -8.47
N PRO A 140 -20.23 1.57 -8.56
CA PRO A 140 -19.62 0.33 -8.08
C PRO A 140 -19.69 0.23 -6.56
N TYR A 141 -19.67 -1.00 -6.06
CA TYR A 141 -19.53 -1.24 -4.62
C TYR A 141 -18.16 -0.80 -4.13
N VAL A 142 -18.14 -0.13 -2.98
CA VAL A 142 -16.89 0.42 -2.39
C VAL A 142 -16.19 -0.59 -1.49
N TRP A 143 -16.88 -1.60 -0.99
CA TRP A 143 -16.31 -2.58 -0.05
C TRP A 143 -15.08 -3.34 -0.58
N PRO A 144 -14.95 -3.71 -1.89
CA PRO A 144 -13.79 -4.47 -2.35
C PRO A 144 -12.50 -3.67 -2.22
N ILE A 145 -12.52 -2.38 -2.61
CA ILE A 145 -11.34 -1.53 -2.52
C ILE A 145 -10.95 -1.23 -1.06
N LYS A 146 -11.94 -1.08 -0.16
CA LYS A 146 -11.68 -0.89 1.27
C LYS A 146 -11.08 -2.14 1.91
N THR A 147 -11.43 -3.34 1.43
CA THR A 147 -10.79 -4.59 1.86
C THR A 147 -9.32 -4.65 1.43
N VAL A 148 -9.03 -4.29 0.20
CA VAL A 148 -7.63 -4.19 -0.30
C VAL A 148 -6.85 -3.15 0.50
N MET A 149 -7.46 -2.00 0.79
CA MET A 149 -6.89 -0.95 1.62
C MET A 149 -6.52 -1.46 3.02
N LEU A 150 -7.43 -2.13 3.70
CA LEU A 150 -7.20 -2.70 5.03
C LEU A 150 -6.06 -3.72 5.01
N PHE A 151 -6.04 -4.60 3.99
CA PHE A 151 -4.97 -5.58 3.82
C PHE A 151 -3.61 -4.93 3.56
N GLY A 152 -3.56 -3.87 2.73
CA GLY A 152 -2.33 -3.13 2.46
C GLY A 152 -1.77 -2.44 3.72
N ILE A 153 -2.63 -1.79 4.52
CA ILE A 153 -2.22 -1.15 5.78
C ILE A 153 -1.72 -2.21 6.78
N LEU A 154 -2.37 -3.37 6.84
CA LEU A 154 -1.96 -4.46 7.70
C LEU A 154 -0.58 -5.01 7.28
N LEU A 155 -0.31 -5.14 5.99
CA LEU A 155 1.01 -5.54 5.49
C LEU A 155 2.10 -4.52 5.81
N MET A 156 1.76 -3.23 5.82
CA MET A 156 2.71 -2.17 6.22
C MET A 156 3.04 -2.20 7.71
N LEU A 157 2.11 -2.67 8.54
CA LEU A 157 2.27 -2.70 9.99
C LEU A 157 3.00 -3.96 10.48
N LEU A 158 2.93 -5.06 9.73
CA LEU A 158 3.58 -6.34 10.05
C LEU A 158 5.06 -6.34 9.73
#